data_16a2d3e123df55c88245aad524e9e8c1
#
_entry.id   16a2d3e123df55c88245aad524e9e8c1
#
_cell.length_a   1.000
_cell.length_b   1.000
_cell.length_c   1.000
_cell.angle_alpha   90.00
_cell.angle_beta   90.00
_cell.angle_gamma   90.00
#
_symmetry.space_group_name_H-M   'P 1'
#
loop_
_entity.id
_entity.type
_entity.pdbx_description
1 polymer ?
#
loop_
_entity_poly.entity_id
_entity_poly.type
_entity_poly.pdbx_seq_one_letter_code
_entity_poly.pdbx_strand_id
1 'polypeptide(L)'
;MVKVLVVGYLEVDSGKTTLAASLVTALRREGFDSVGFKPVGATELWFKPWVLEESRRRRLLVTFDGLILERASRGSLPAHIINPIGGLLAPVDPSKVDWREGFVDVLLGQPHRRLAILRVTSCTQAGVSNFHTINQSILPRIANGVAESLRELSIALNPPP
;
A
#
# COMPACT_ATOMS: atom_id res chain seq x y z
N MET A 1 6.94 7.98 -26.47
CA MET A 1 6.22 7.72 -25.21
C MET A 1 5.93 9.05 -24.53
N VAL A 2 4.66 9.35 -24.26
CA VAL A 2 4.23 10.55 -23.51
C VAL A 2 4.16 10.22 -22.04
N LYS A 3 4.65 11.11 -21.16
CA LYS A 3 4.56 10.99 -19.71
C LYS A 3 3.70 12.12 -19.17
N VAL A 4 2.72 11.80 -18.33
CA VAL A 4 1.86 12.77 -17.64
C VAL A 4 2.12 12.66 -16.14
N LEU A 5 2.50 13.78 -15.52
CA LEU A 5 2.70 13.85 -14.08
C LEU A 5 1.44 14.40 -13.41
N VAL A 6 0.84 13.62 -12.50
CA VAL A 6 -0.30 14.06 -11.68
C VAL A 6 0.22 14.48 -10.31
N VAL A 7 0.11 15.77 -10.02
CA VAL A 7 0.56 16.38 -8.76
C VAL A 7 -0.65 16.89 -7.98
N GLY A 8 -0.65 16.72 -6.67
CA GLY A 8 -1.66 17.28 -5.78
C GLY A 8 -1.09 18.39 -4.92
N TYR A 9 -1.90 19.39 -4.63
CA TYR A 9 -1.54 20.49 -3.73
C TYR A 9 -1.38 20.02 -2.28
N LEU A 10 -2.20 19.03 -1.84
CA LEU A 10 -2.13 18.43 -0.52
C LEU A 10 -1.37 17.10 -0.57
N GLU A 11 -0.69 16.76 0.52
CA GLU A 11 0.06 15.50 0.64
C GLU A 11 -0.86 14.28 0.62
N VAL A 12 -1.97 14.34 1.35
CA VAL A 12 -2.92 13.25 1.54
C VAL A 12 -4.28 13.62 0.95
N ASP A 13 -5.01 12.63 0.44
CA ASP A 13 -6.41 12.71 -0.04
C ASP A 13 -6.73 13.83 -1.05
N SER A 14 -5.75 14.32 -1.78
CA SER A 14 -5.93 15.34 -2.83
C SER A 14 -6.46 14.79 -4.16
N GLY A 15 -6.96 13.55 -4.20
CA GLY A 15 -7.57 12.94 -5.38
C GLY A 15 -6.58 12.51 -6.49
N LYS A 16 -5.27 12.59 -6.26
CA LYS A 16 -4.22 12.24 -7.26
C LYS A 16 -4.44 10.88 -7.91
N THR A 17 -4.66 9.85 -7.10
CA THR A 17 -4.83 8.48 -7.60
C THR A 17 -6.13 8.33 -8.39
N THR A 18 -7.21 8.97 -7.95
CA THR A 18 -8.49 8.98 -8.66
C THR A 18 -8.36 9.64 -10.02
N LEU A 19 -7.73 10.81 -10.07
CA LEU A 19 -7.49 11.52 -11.34
C LEU A 19 -6.61 10.69 -12.29
N ALA A 20 -5.51 10.13 -11.79
CA ALA A 20 -4.61 9.29 -12.58
C ALA A 20 -5.34 8.04 -13.13
N ALA A 21 -6.11 7.35 -12.31
CA ALA A 21 -6.88 6.19 -12.73
C ALA A 21 -7.96 6.53 -13.77
N SER A 22 -8.64 7.67 -13.60
CA SER A 22 -9.63 8.16 -14.56
C SER A 22 -8.98 8.51 -15.89
N LEU A 23 -7.84 9.18 -15.88
CA LEU A 23 -7.08 9.52 -17.08
C LEU A 23 -6.60 8.26 -17.82
N VAL A 24 -6.01 7.29 -17.11
CA VAL A 24 -5.59 6.00 -17.69
C VAL A 24 -6.80 5.29 -18.32
N THR A 25 -7.93 5.25 -17.62
CA THR A 25 -9.15 4.61 -18.13
C THR A 25 -9.68 5.30 -19.39
N ALA A 26 -9.68 6.64 -19.42
CA ALA A 26 -10.12 7.41 -20.59
C ALA A 26 -9.20 7.15 -21.79
N LEU A 27 -7.88 7.27 -21.60
CA LEU A 27 -6.90 7.01 -22.66
C LEU A 27 -7.02 5.61 -23.24
N ARG A 28 -7.26 4.59 -22.38
CA ARG A 28 -7.47 3.22 -22.84
C ARG A 28 -8.76 3.03 -23.63
N ARG A 29 -9.81 3.80 -23.34
CA ARG A 29 -11.05 3.80 -24.14
C ARG A 29 -10.82 4.38 -25.53
N GLU A 30 -9.94 5.36 -25.65
CA GLU A 30 -9.50 5.97 -26.90
C GLU A 30 -8.46 5.12 -27.67
N GLY A 31 -8.13 3.92 -27.18
CA GLY A 31 -7.21 3.00 -27.84
C GLY A 31 -5.72 3.19 -27.50
N PHE A 32 -5.38 4.11 -26.61
CA PHE A 32 -4.00 4.29 -26.19
C PHE A 32 -3.58 3.22 -25.17
N ASP A 33 -2.39 2.65 -25.36
CA ASP A 33 -1.79 1.78 -24.33
C ASP A 33 -1.19 2.65 -23.22
N SER A 34 -1.99 2.86 -22.16
CA SER A 34 -1.65 3.71 -21.02
C SER A 34 -1.63 2.93 -19.72
N VAL A 35 -0.70 3.29 -18.83
CA VAL A 35 -0.49 2.67 -17.52
C VAL A 35 -0.33 3.76 -16.47
N GLY A 36 -0.96 3.57 -15.31
CA GLY A 36 -0.68 4.38 -14.13
C GLY A 36 0.56 3.87 -13.41
N PHE A 37 1.33 4.78 -12.83
CA PHE A 37 2.51 4.43 -12.02
C PHE A 37 2.58 5.32 -10.78
N LYS A 38 2.75 4.70 -9.61
CA LYS A 38 2.93 5.38 -8.32
C LYS A 38 4.11 4.75 -7.61
N PRO A 39 5.31 5.37 -7.63
CA PRO A 39 6.54 4.74 -7.12
C PRO A 39 6.43 4.30 -5.66
N VAL A 40 5.83 5.13 -4.82
CA VAL A 40 5.67 4.89 -3.38
C VAL A 40 4.21 5.07 -3.02
N GLY A 41 3.67 4.13 -2.26
CA GLY A 41 2.31 4.22 -1.72
C GLY A 41 2.16 3.45 -0.43
N ALA A 42 1.28 3.92 0.44
CA ALA A 42 0.88 3.19 1.63
C ALA A 42 -0.65 3.15 1.74
N THR A 43 -1.16 2.10 2.36
CA THR A 43 -2.59 1.93 2.61
C THR A 43 -2.86 1.99 4.09
N GLU A 44 -3.73 2.89 4.49
CA GLU A 44 -4.25 2.99 5.84
C GLU A 44 -5.31 1.90 6.05
N LEU A 45 -5.00 0.92 6.90
CA LEU A 45 -5.91 -0.21 7.18
C LEU A 45 -7.18 0.20 7.91
N TRP A 46 -7.18 1.36 8.59
CA TRP A 46 -8.39 1.91 9.19
C TRP A 46 -9.49 2.17 8.14
N PHE A 47 -9.11 2.71 6.99
CA PHE A 47 -10.07 3.06 5.94
C PHE A 47 -10.24 1.96 4.89
N LYS A 48 -9.24 1.10 4.72
CA LYS A 48 -9.18 0.09 3.66
C LYS A 48 -8.76 -1.30 4.19
N PRO A 49 -9.47 -1.86 5.19
CA PRO A 49 -9.09 -3.12 5.83
C PRO A 49 -9.06 -4.30 4.84
N TRP A 50 -9.90 -4.27 3.81
CA TRP A 50 -9.98 -5.31 2.79
C TRP A 50 -8.69 -5.50 1.98
N VAL A 51 -7.79 -4.49 1.95
CA VAL A 51 -6.49 -4.59 1.28
C VAL A 51 -5.61 -5.65 1.95
N LEU A 52 -5.79 -5.87 3.25
CA LEU A 52 -5.10 -6.92 3.99
C LEU A 52 -5.48 -8.31 3.45
N GLU A 53 -6.77 -8.56 3.25
CA GLU A 53 -7.27 -9.83 2.71
C GLU A 53 -6.85 -10.03 1.25
N GLU A 54 -6.89 -8.98 0.45
CA GLU A 54 -6.41 -9.03 -0.94
C GLU A 54 -4.90 -9.34 -1.01
N SER A 55 -4.12 -8.81 -0.07
CA SER A 55 -2.69 -9.13 0.06
C SER A 55 -2.46 -10.60 0.45
N ARG A 56 -3.28 -11.14 1.36
CA ARG A 56 -3.25 -12.58 1.72
C ARG A 56 -3.58 -13.47 0.53
N ARG A 57 -4.66 -13.16 -0.18
CA ARG A 57 -5.10 -13.92 -1.35
C ARG A 57 -4.04 -13.97 -2.45
N ARG A 58 -3.33 -12.87 -2.66
CA ARG A 58 -2.25 -12.76 -3.65
C ARG A 58 -0.91 -13.32 -3.15
N ARG A 59 -0.78 -13.60 -1.86
CA ARG A 59 0.53 -13.88 -1.20
C ARG A 59 1.57 -12.81 -1.50
N LEU A 60 1.13 -11.58 -1.60
CA LEU A 60 1.92 -10.44 -1.99
C LEU A 60 1.30 -9.18 -1.40
N LEU A 61 2.06 -8.39 -0.66
CA LEU A 61 1.56 -7.13 -0.16
C LEU A 61 1.21 -6.21 -1.33
N VAL A 62 -0.02 -5.77 -1.38
CA VAL A 62 -0.52 -4.78 -2.36
C VAL A 62 -1.02 -3.54 -1.62
N THR A 63 -1.08 -2.42 -2.33
CA THR A 63 -1.63 -1.18 -1.81
C THR A 63 -2.92 -0.83 -2.52
N PHE A 64 -3.77 -0.05 -1.88
CA PHE A 64 -5.01 0.44 -2.50
C PHE A 64 -4.75 1.15 -3.82
N ASP A 65 -3.78 2.07 -3.85
CA ASP A 65 -3.41 2.81 -5.05
C ASP A 65 -2.92 1.90 -6.17
N GLY A 66 -2.07 0.91 -5.82
CA GLY A 66 -1.58 -0.08 -6.77
C GLY A 66 -2.72 -0.88 -7.41
N LEU A 67 -3.72 -1.30 -6.60
CA LEU A 67 -4.89 -2.04 -7.09
C LEU A 67 -5.79 -1.20 -7.99
N ILE A 68 -6.02 0.07 -7.64
CA ILE A 68 -6.83 0.98 -8.46
C ILE A 68 -6.17 1.24 -9.81
N LEU A 69 -4.87 1.50 -9.83
CA LEU A 69 -4.12 1.73 -11.07
C LEU A 69 -3.97 0.45 -11.91
N GLU A 70 -3.80 -0.72 -11.29
CA GLU A 70 -3.84 -2.02 -11.98
C GLU A 70 -5.16 -2.22 -12.71
N ARG A 71 -6.28 -1.97 -12.02
CA ARG A 71 -7.63 -2.06 -12.62
C ARG A 71 -7.81 -1.06 -13.76
N ALA A 72 -7.41 0.20 -13.57
CA ALA A 72 -7.48 1.23 -14.61
C ALA A 72 -6.65 0.85 -15.84
N SER A 73 -5.50 0.22 -15.64
CA SER A 73 -4.60 -0.29 -16.68
C SER A 73 -5.05 -1.63 -17.28
N ARG A 74 -6.26 -2.12 -16.92
CA ARG A 74 -6.82 -3.42 -17.36
C ARG A 74 -5.88 -4.62 -17.11
N GLY A 75 -5.09 -4.57 -16.03
CA GLY A 75 -4.16 -5.63 -15.65
C GLY A 75 -2.93 -5.76 -16.53
N SER A 76 -2.63 -4.78 -17.40
CA SER A 76 -1.45 -4.82 -18.29
C SER A 76 -0.12 -4.85 -17.51
N LEU A 77 -0.11 -4.27 -16.31
CA LEU A 77 0.97 -4.41 -15.33
C LEU A 77 0.37 -4.76 -13.97
N PRO A 78 0.99 -5.65 -13.19
CA PRO A 78 0.51 -6.01 -11.86
C PRO A 78 0.77 -4.90 -10.84
N ALA A 79 -0.05 -4.86 -9.78
CA ALA A 79 -0.03 -3.81 -8.76
C ALA A 79 1.34 -3.55 -8.14
N HIS A 80 2.17 -4.58 -7.96
CA HIS A 80 3.50 -4.45 -7.37
C HIS A 80 4.55 -3.82 -8.31
N ILE A 81 4.34 -3.88 -9.61
CA ILE A 81 5.16 -3.17 -10.60
C ILE A 81 4.70 -1.70 -10.70
N ILE A 82 3.39 -1.48 -10.69
CA ILE A 82 2.79 -0.14 -10.71
C ILE A 82 3.16 0.67 -9.46
N ASN A 83 3.23 0.00 -8.32
CA ASN A 83 3.60 0.59 -7.04
C ASN A 83 4.72 -0.24 -6.39
N PRO A 84 5.99 -0.05 -6.80
CA PRO A 84 7.11 -0.90 -6.36
C PRO A 84 7.45 -0.77 -4.87
N ILE A 85 7.18 0.37 -4.24
CA ILE A 85 7.35 0.54 -2.79
C ILE A 85 5.96 0.69 -2.18
N GLY A 86 5.50 -0.35 -1.51
CA GLY A 86 4.17 -0.42 -0.93
C GLY A 86 4.20 -0.70 0.58
N GLY A 87 3.34 -0.01 1.34
CA GLY A 87 3.23 -0.20 2.78
C GLY A 87 1.79 -0.39 3.25
N LEU A 88 1.64 -1.06 4.40
CA LEU A 88 0.40 -1.08 5.18
C LEU A 88 0.63 -0.33 6.48
N LEU A 89 -0.24 0.64 6.74
CA LEU A 89 -0.28 1.41 7.98
C LEU A 89 -1.37 0.82 8.88
N ALA A 90 -0.99 0.33 10.05
CA ALA A 90 -1.95 -0.25 10.99
C ALA A 90 -2.56 0.83 11.89
N PRO A 91 -3.86 0.73 12.20
CA PRO A 91 -4.49 1.58 13.19
C PRO A 91 -3.95 1.27 14.59
N VAL A 92 -3.59 2.29 15.32
CA VAL A 92 -3.18 2.16 16.72
C VAL A 92 -4.41 2.03 17.59
N ASP A 93 -4.37 1.11 18.55
CA ASP A 93 -5.42 0.95 19.55
C ASP A 93 -5.27 2.05 20.61
N PRO A 94 -6.25 2.95 20.78
CA PRO A 94 -6.17 4.04 21.74
C PRO A 94 -5.94 3.57 23.19
N SER A 95 -6.40 2.39 23.54
CA SER A 95 -6.22 1.82 24.89
C SER A 95 -4.80 1.34 25.19
N LYS A 96 -3.97 1.21 24.13
CA LYS A 96 -2.60 0.71 24.20
C LYS A 96 -1.53 1.79 24.01
N VAL A 97 -1.95 3.04 23.89
CA VAL A 97 -1.06 4.18 23.71
C VAL A 97 -1.01 4.97 25.02
N ASP A 98 0.20 5.23 25.50
CA ASP A 98 0.37 6.15 26.62
C ASP A 98 -0.05 7.56 26.16
N TRP A 99 -1.01 8.16 26.89
CA TRP A 99 -1.47 9.51 26.58
C TRP A 99 -0.35 10.56 26.62
N ARG A 100 0.77 10.27 27.30
CA ARG A 100 1.98 11.09 27.34
C ARG A 100 2.78 11.09 26.03
N GLU A 101 2.62 10.05 25.20
CA GLU A 101 3.25 9.99 23.88
C GLU A 101 2.54 10.86 22.83
N GLY A 102 1.46 11.55 23.24
CA GLY A 102 0.66 12.35 22.34
C GLY A 102 -0.16 11.47 21.37
N PHE A 103 -1.39 11.18 21.78
CA PHE A 103 -2.34 10.42 20.94
C PHE A 103 -2.45 10.99 19.51
N VAL A 104 -2.38 12.33 19.39
CA VAL A 104 -2.40 13.03 18.11
C VAL A 104 -1.14 12.71 17.30
N ASP A 105 0.04 12.67 17.92
CA ASP A 105 1.29 12.32 17.23
C ASP A 105 1.32 10.87 16.76
N VAL A 106 0.66 9.97 17.48
CA VAL A 106 0.57 8.56 17.10
C VAL A 106 -0.50 8.33 16.01
N LEU A 107 -1.63 9.03 16.06
CA LEU A 107 -2.70 8.91 15.06
C LEU A 107 -2.47 9.74 13.80
N LEU A 108 -2.07 10.98 13.96
CA LEU A 108 -1.86 11.93 12.87
C LEU A 108 -0.38 12.16 12.56
N GLY A 109 0.49 11.70 13.44
CA GLY A 109 1.92 11.83 13.33
C GLY A 109 2.53 10.92 12.26
N GLN A 110 3.81 10.88 12.26
CA GLN A 110 4.64 10.34 11.17
C GLN A 110 4.25 8.92 10.76
N PRO A 111 3.95 8.68 9.46
CA PRO A 111 3.48 7.39 8.96
C PRO A 111 4.37 6.20 9.33
N HIS A 112 5.67 6.40 9.51
CA HIS A 112 6.60 5.34 9.89
C HIS A 112 6.28 4.70 11.26
N ARG A 113 5.66 5.43 12.19
CA ARG A 113 5.25 4.89 13.51
C ARG A 113 4.07 3.92 13.41
N ARG A 114 3.35 3.93 12.30
CA ARG A 114 2.20 3.06 12.02
C ARG A 114 2.46 2.05 10.91
N LEU A 115 3.64 2.13 10.28
CA LEU A 115 4.02 1.21 9.21
C LEU A 115 4.20 -0.19 9.79
N ALA A 116 3.28 -1.10 9.43
CA ALA A 116 3.30 -2.49 9.89
C ALA A 116 4.09 -3.40 8.96
N ILE A 117 3.88 -3.26 7.66
CA ILE A 117 4.57 -4.05 6.64
C ILE A 117 4.98 -3.13 5.51
N LEU A 118 6.21 -3.29 5.04
CA LEU A 118 6.75 -2.63 3.85
C LEU A 118 7.12 -3.68 2.81
N ARG A 119 6.76 -3.46 1.56
CA ARG A 119 7.25 -4.21 0.41
C ARG A 119 8.11 -3.32 -0.47
N VAL A 120 9.23 -3.88 -0.92
CA VAL A 120 10.04 -3.30 -1.99
C VAL A 120 10.11 -4.31 -3.13
N THR A 121 9.70 -3.91 -4.31
CA THR A 121 9.80 -4.70 -5.55
C THR A 121 11.04 -4.26 -6.30
N SER A 122 11.90 -5.21 -6.61
CA SER A 122 13.07 -5.01 -7.47
C SER A 122 12.82 -5.67 -8.82
N CYS A 123 13.06 -4.92 -9.89
CA CYS A 123 13.00 -5.42 -11.26
C CYS A 123 14.44 -5.42 -11.84
N THR A 124 14.95 -6.58 -12.14
CA THR A 124 16.28 -6.77 -12.71
C THR A 124 16.18 -7.59 -13.99
N GLN A 125 17.29 -7.75 -14.70
CA GLN A 125 17.35 -8.66 -15.86
C GLN A 125 17.08 -10.13 -15.48
N ALA A 126 17.32 -10.50 -14.21
CA ALA A 126 17.04 -11.84 -13.68
C ALA A 126 15.56 -12.06 -13.34
N GLY A 127 14.74 -11.00 -13.34
CA GLY A 127 13.32 -11.07 -13.04
C GLY A 127 12.85 -10.07 -11.99
N VAL A 128 11.67 -10.34 -11.45
CA VAL A 128 11.01 -9.52 -10.42
C VAL A 128 11.10 -10.21 -9.08
N SER A 129 11.59 -9.51 -8.07
CA SER A 129 11.67 -9.98 -6.69
C SER A 129 10.95 -9.04 -5.74
N ASN A 130 10.25 -9.59 -4.76
CA ASN A 130 9.53 -8.83 -3.74
C ASN A 130 10.13 -9.12 -2.37
N PHE A 131 10.55 -8.07 -1.68
CA PHE A 131 11.09 -8.15 -0.33
C PHE A 131 10.07 -7.53 0.64
N HIS A 132 9.75 -8.26 1.72
CA HIS A 132 8.82 -7.79 2.73
C HIS A 132 9.55 -7.59 4.06
N THR A 133 9.33 -6.43 4.67
CA THR A 133 9.84 -6.13 6.02
C THR A 133 8.66 -5.88 6.94
N ILE A 134 8.65 -6.54 8.09
CA ILE A 134 7.58 -6.48 9.08
C ILE A 134 8.09 -5.72 10.30
N ASN A 135 7.37 -4.70 10.68
CA ASN A 135 7.65 -3.94 11.88
C ASN A 135 6.98 -4.59 13.10
N GLN A 136 7.70 -5.47 13.77
CA GLN A 136 7.17 -6.15 14.96
C GLN A 136 6.92 -5.21 16.14
N SER A 137 7.58 -4.06 16.20
CA SER A 137 7.45 -3.11 17.32
C SER A 137 6.09 -2.43 17.39
N ILE A 138 5.31 -2.44 16.27
CA ILE A 138 3.97 -1.87 16.26
C ILE A 138 2.91 -2.85 16.79
N LEU A 139 3.14 -4.15 16.70
CA LEU A 139 2.13 -5.18 17.04
C LEU A 139 1.53 -5.03 18.45
N PRO A 140 2.29 -4.68 19.49
CA PRO A 140 1.72 -4.45 20.81
C PRO A 140 0.80 -3.22 20.91
N ARG A 141 0.91 -2.29 19.96
CA ARG A 141 0.20 -0.99 19.97
C ARG A 141 -1.10 -1.00 19.16
N ILE A 142 -1.36 -2.05 18.40
CA ILE A 142 -2.54 -2.16 17.53
C ILE A 142 -3.59 -3.09 18.14
N ALA A 143 -4.84 -3.00 17.65
CA ALA A 143 -5.92 -3.88 18.07
C ALA A 143 -5.59 -5.35 17.83
N ASN A 144 -5.93 -6.24 18.78
CA ASN A 144 -5.52 -7.64 18.76
C ASN A 144 -5.92 -8.36 17.45
N GLY A 145 -7.14 -8.17 16.97
CA GLY A 145 -7.59 -8.79 15.71
C GLY A 145 -6.80 -8.32 14.48
N VAL A 146 -6.39 -7.04 14.44
CA VAL A 146 -5.53 -6.53 13.36
C VAL A 146 -4.12 -7.09 13.49
N ALA A 147 -3.59 -7.16 14.72
CA ALA A 147 -2.27 -7.74 14.99
C ALA A 147 -2.19 -9.21 14.56
N GLU A 148 -3.24 -9.99 14.82
CA GLU A 148 -3.34 -11.39 14.41
C GLU A 148 -3.39 -11.53 12.89
N SER A 149 -4.23 -10.76 12.22
CA SER A 149 -4.32 -10.74 10.75
C SER A 149 -3.01 -10.32 10.08
N LEU A 150 -2.26 -9.39 10.70
CA LEU A 150 -0.94 -9.00 10.21
C LEU A 150 0.11 -10.11 10.40
N ARG A 151 0.04 -10.86 11.52
CA ARG A 151 0.92 -12.03 11.73
C ARG A 151 0.64 -13.13 10.70
N GLU A 152 -0.62 -13.44 10.43
CA GLU A 152 -1.02 -14.42 9.41
C GLU A 152 -0.56 -13.98 8.01
N LEU A 153 -0.73 -12.69 7.66
CA LEU A 153 -0.20 -12.16 6.41
C LEU A 153 1.32 -12.28 6.35
N SER A 154 2.01 -12.00 7.45
CA SER A 154 3.46 -12.12 7.57
C SER A 154 3.96 -13.53 7.23
N ILE A 155 3.29 -14.56 7.74
CA ILE A 155 3.59 -15.96 7.45
C ILE A 155 3.32 -16.28 5.98
N ALA A 156 2.21 -15.77 5.43
CA ALA A 156 1.87 -15.96 4.01
C ALA A 156 2.85 -15.32 3.04
N LEU A 157 3.46 -14.19 3.44
CA LEU A 157 4.43 -13.44 2.63
C LEU A 157 5.84 -14.03 2.70
N ASN A 158 6.21 -14.59 3.84
CA ASN A 158 7.51 -15.21 4.10
C ASN A 158 7.27 -16.61 4.70
N PRO A 159 6.84 -17.58 3.88
CA PRO A 159 6.63 -18.94 4.40
C PRO A 159 7.94 -19.49 4.99
N PRO A 160 7.89 -20.23 6.09
CA PRO A 160 9.05 -20.93 6.61
C PRO A 160 9.59 -21.90 5.56
N PRO A 161 10.90 -22.14 5.54
CA PRO A 161 11.54 -23.06 4.61
C PRO A 161 11.03 -24.49 4.73
#